data_b1305068a76bcbac98b629a7df4ec957
#
_entry.id   b1305068a76bcbac98b629a7df4ec957
#
_cell.length_a   1.000
_cell.length_b   1.000
_cell.length_c   1.000
_cell.angle_alpha   90.00
_cell.angle_beta   90.00
_cell.angle_gamma   90.00
#
_symmetry.space_group_name_H-M   'P 1'
#
loop_
_entity.id
_entity.type
_entity.pdbx_description
1 polymer ?
#
loop_
_entity_poly.entity_id
_entity_poly.type
_entity_poly.pdbx_seq_one_letter_code
_entity_poly.pdbx_strand_id
1 'polypeptide(L)'
;MGISGRPYKKVYFNHKTGKAEKCTFCYPRIEVGLPTVCAETCVGRLRYIGIVLYDPDKVLEAASVENDKDLYEAQLGCFLDPNDPEVRRAAEQQGIPADWMDAAVKSPVRRLIMDYKVALPLHPEYRTMPMVWYIPPLSPVVDVIKDTGHDAEDQDNLFAAIDTLRIPVEYLAGLFTAGDVGPVNETLKKLAAMRSYMRDINLGRDPRAEIPAAVGMEEEEMYDMFRLLAIAKYEDRYVIPTAHAESAHSLEEIATDCAVSAYDHAGEEQPFGVGSGPQVRIAVEDLMVRTARMKGDQHADYVPGQLPDAAGPSEKS
;
A
#
# COMPACT_ATOMS: atom_id res chain seq x y z
N MET A 1 -1.99 -1.39 -31.28
CA MET A 1 -0.82 -2.09 -30.73
C MET A 1 -0.50 -1.71 -29.26
N GLY A 2 -0.75 -0.48 -28.79
CA GLY A 2 -0.40 -0.08 -27.40
C GLY A 2 -1.08 -0.86 -26.27
N ILE A 3 -2.25 -1.44 -26.49
CA ILE A 3 -2.98 -2.22 -25.46
C ILE A 3 -2.40 -3.61 -25.29
N SER A 4 -2.14 -4.29 -26.39
CA SER A 4 -1.62 -5.67 -26.38
C SER A 4 -0.14 -5.76 -26.06
N GLY A 5 0.65 -4.72 -26.37
CA GLY A 5 2.09 -4.68 -26.13
C GLY A 5 2.53 -4.41 -24.69
N ARG A 6 1.60 -4.11 -23.78
CA ARG A 6 1.97 -3.82 -22.39
C ARG A 6 2.11 -5.12 -21.58
N PRO A 7 3.23 -5.31 -20.84
CA PRO A 7 3.49 -6.55 -20.11
C PRO A 7 2.38 -6.87 -19.11
N TYR A 8 1.99 -5.91 -18.30
CA TYR A 8 1.01 -6.08 -17.21
C TYR A 8 -0.46 -6.10 -17.67
N LYS A 9 -0.74 -5.89 -18.97
CA LYS A 9 -2.11 -5.93 -19.55
C LYS A 9 -3.12 -5.05 -18.80
N LYS A 10 -2.72 -3.87 -18.30
CA LYS A 10 -3.55 -2.95 -17.51
C LYS A 10 -4.00 -1.71 -18.30
N VAL A 11 -4.10 -1.81 -19.60
CA VAL A 11 -4.70 -0.80 -20.47
C VAL A 11 -5.91 -1.43 -21.16
N TYR A 12 -7.01 -0.75 -21.11
CA TYR A 12 -8.30 -1.21 -21.60
C TYR A 12 -8.74 -0.35 -22.78
N PHE A 13 -9.43 -0.93 -23.74
CA PHE A 13 -10.02 -0.18 -24.83
C PHE A 13 -11.51 0.03 -24.55
N ASN A 14 -11.92 1.31 -24.51
CA ASN A 14 -13.31 1.66 -24.38
C ASN A 14 -13.95 1.73 -25.77
N HIS A 15 -14.75 0.74 -26.10
CA HIS A 15 -15.42 0.66 -27.40
C HIS A 15 -16.46 1.75 -27.65
N LYS A 16 -17.03 2.37 -26.58
CA LYS A 16 -17.99 3.45 -26.71
C LYS A 16 -17.32 4.75 -27.13
N THR A 17 -16.15 5.06 -26.55
CA THR A 17 -15.41 6.30 -26.82
C THR A 17 -14.33 6.16 -27.88
N GLY A 18 -13.98 4.92 -28.27
CA GLY A 18 -12.90 4.63 -29.20
C GLY A 18 -11.51 4.92 -28.63
N LYS A 19 -11.36 5.05 -27.31
CA LYS A 19 -10.12 5.42 -26.63
C LYS A 19 -9.53 4.29 -25.80
N ALA A 20 -8.20 4.30 -25.69
CA ALA A 20 -7.48 3.45 -24.74
C ALA A 20 -7.39 4.15 -23.38
N GLU A 21 -7.77 3.45 -22.34
CA GLU A 21 -7.88 3.98 -20.98
C GLU A 21 -7.01 3.16 -20.02
N LYS A 22 -6.47 3.82 -19.00
CA LYS A 22 -5.74 3.18 -17.91
C LYS A 22 -6.04 3.89 -16.60
N CYS A 23 -5.71 3.25 -15.49
CA CYS A 23 -5.71 3.89 -14.18
C CYS A 23 -4.79 5.12 -14.19
N THR A 24 -5.33 6.27 -13.77
CA THR A 24 -4.60 7.55 -13.62
C THR A 24 -4.07 7.75 -12.21
N PHE A 25 -4.24 6.78 -11.33
CA PHE A 25 -3.87 6.85 -9.92
C PHE A 25 -4.63 7.95 -9.15
N CYS A 26 -5.83 8.34 -9.63
CA CYS A 26 -6.62 9.44 -9.07
C CYS A 26 -5.78 10.70 -8.83
N TYR A 27 -4.95 11.09 -9.82
CA TYR A 27 -3.95 12.14 -9.64
C TYR A 27 -4.51 13.44 -9.05
N PRO A 28 -5.72 13.94 -9.39
CA PRO A 28 -6.24 15.16 -8.78
C PRO A 28 -6.43 15.03 -7.26
N ARG A 29 -6.74 13.82 -6.76
CA ARG A 29 -6.83 13.56 -5.32
C ARG A 29 -5.43 13.50 -4.67
N ILE A 30 -4.48 12.87 -5.35
CA ILE A 30 -3.09 12.75 -4.86
C ILE A 30 -2.45 14.12 -4.74
N GLU A 31 -2.66 15.02 -5.70
CA GLU A 31 -2.13 16.39 -5.69
C GLU A 31 -2.56 17.21 -4.46
N VAL A 32 -3.71 16.90 -3.90
CA VAL A 32 -4.23 17.55 -2.69
C VAL A 32 -4.06 16.73 -1.41
N GLY A 33 -3.24 15.68 -1.46
CA GLY A 33 -2.91 14.85 -0.31
C GLY A 33 -3.97 13.83 0.05
N LEU A 34 -4.92 13.53 -0.83
CA LEU A 34 -5.94 12.51 -0.61
C LEU A 34 -5.52 11.18 -1.26
N PRO A 35 -5.82 10.03 -0.63
CA PRO A 35 -5.54 8.74 -1.23
C PRO A 35 -6.43 8.45 -2.43
N THR A 36 -6.02 7.47 -3.23
CA THR A 36 -6.86 6.95 -4.32
C THR A 36 -8.18 6.40 -3.77
N VAL A 37 -9.27 6.55 -4.52
CA VAL A 37 -10.60 6.04 -4.12
C VAL A 37 -10.55 4.55 -3.76
N CYS A 38 -9.87 3.74 -4.59
CA CYS A 38 -9.76 2.30 -4.33
C CYS A 38 -8.95 1.94 -3.07
N ALA A 39 -8.06 2.82 -2.60
CA ALA A 39 -7.36 2.63 -1.33
C ALA A 39 -8.24 3.02 -0.13
N GLU A 40 -8.96 4.12 -0.25
CA GLU A 40 -9.84 4.63 0.80
C GLU A 40 -11.04 3.71 1.05
N THR A 41 -11.65 3.19 -0.01
CA THR A 41 -12.80 2.27 0.08
C THR A 41 -12.42 0.83 0.42
N CYS A 42 -11.13 0.52 0.59
CA CYS A 42 -10.68 -0.83 0.89
C CYS A 42 -11.04 -1.23 2.34
N VAL A 43 -12.08 -2.03 2.50
CA VAL A 43 -12.55 -2.53 3.81
C VAL A 43 -11.47 -3.30 4.56
N GLY A 44 -10.64 -4.08 3.84
CA GLY A 44 -9.53 -4.84 4.42
C GLY A 44 -8.33 -3.98 4.83
N ARG A 45 -8.32 -2.68 4.55
CA ARG A 45 -7.19 -1.76 4.83
C ARG A 45 -5.85 -2.25 4.29
N LEU A 46 -5.86 -2.93 3.12
CA LEU A 46 -4.72 -3.62 2.53
C LEU A 46 -3.85 -2.72 1.63
N ARG A 47 -4.19 -1.45 1.49
CA ARG A 47 -3.53 -0.54 0.55
C ARG A 47 -2.82 0.58 1.28
N TYR A 48 -1.58 0.79 0.90
CA TYR A 48 -0.70 1.82 1.42
C TYR A 48 -0.28 2.74 0.28
N ILE A 49 -0.15 4.02 0.54
CA ILE A 49 0.31 5.02 -0.42
C ILE A 49 1.36 5.88 0.26
N GLY A 50 2.48 6.06 -0.40
CA GLY A 50 3.57 6.88 0.09
C GLY A 50 4.58 7.16 -1.00
N ILE A 51 5.50 8.06 -0.71
CA ILE A 51 6.59 8.42 -1.62
C ILE A 51 7.76 7.48 -1.40
N VAL A 52 8.41 7.11 -2.50
CA VAL A 52 9.71 6.44 -2.51
C VAL A 52 10.60 7.19 -3.50
N LEU A 53 11.76 7.62 -3.05
CA LEU A 53 12.75 8.29 -3.88
C LEU A 53 13.56 7.24 -4.64
N TYR A 54 13.86 7.48 -5.90
CA TYR A 54 14.69 6.59 -6.70
C TYR A 54 15.60 7.36 -7.64
N ASP A 55 16.70 6.73 -8.01
CA ASP A 55 17.66 7.23 -8.97
C ASP A 55 17.31 6.74 -10.38
N PRO A 56 16.96 7.64 -11.31
CA PRO A 56 16.62 7.25 -12.68
C PRO A 56 17.76 6.57 -13.45
N ASP A 57 19.01 6.92 -13.17
CA ASP A 57 20.17 6.33 -13.85
C ASP A 57 20.34 4.86 -13.44
N LYS A 58 20.15 4.55 -12.17
CA LYS A 58 20.18 3.17 -11.67
C LYS A 58 19.07 2.27 -12.22
N VAL A 59 17.95 2.85 -12.68
CA VAL A 59 16.87 2.07 -13.31
C VAL A 59 17.35 1.41 -14.60
N LEU A 60 18.19 2.10 -15.39
CA LEU A 60 18.78 1.51 -16.59
C LEU A 60 19.76 0.39 -16.25
N GLU A 61 20.59 0.59 -15.21
CA GLU A 61 21.54 -0.42 -14.73
C GLU A 61 20.77 -1.67 -14.25
N ALA A 62 19.74 -1.50 -13.44
CA ALA A 62 18.90 -2.60 -12.96
C ALA A 62 18.23 -3.33 -14.12
N ALA A 63 17.75 -2.61 -15.14
CA ALA A 63 17.15 -3.24 -16.32
C ALA A 63 18.16 -3.99 -17.19
N SER A 64 19.47 -3.74 -17.02
CA SER A 64 20.57 -4.35 -17.80
C SER A 64 21.21 -5.57 -17.13
N VAL A 65 20.74 -5.95 -15.93
CA VAL A 65 21.25 -7.13 -15.20
C VAL A 65 21.04 -8.40 -16.04
N GLU A 66 22.05 -9.24 -16.15
CA GLU A 66 22.00 -10.43 -17.01
C GLU A 66 21.09 -11.53 -16.44
N ASN A 67 21.24 -11.82 -15.15
CA ASN A 67 20.48 -12.88 -14.48
C ASN A 67 19.18 -12.33 -13.88
N ASP A 68 18.04 -12.89 -14.30
CA ASP A 68 16.74 -12.43 -13.83
C ASP A 68 16.53 -12.54 -12.31
N LYS A 69 17.23 -13.47 -11.65
CA LYS A 69 17.14 -13.62 -10.19
C LYS A 69 17.78 -12.46 -9.43
N ASP A 70 18.70 -11.73 -10.04
CA ASP A 70 19.37 -10.59 -9.40
C ASP A 70 18.56 -9.28 -9.57
N LEU A 71 17.48 -9.32 -10.39
CA LEU A 71 16.65 -8.15 -10.68
C LEU A 71 15.97 -7.57 -9.43
N TYR A 72 15.56 -8.40 -8.49
CA TYR A 72 14.93 -7.93 -7.26
C TYR A 72 15.89 -7.02 -6.46
N GLU A 73 17.10 -7.48 -6.21
CA GLU A 73 18.10 -6.69 -5.49
C GLU A 73 18.54 -5.45 -6.29
N ALA A 74 18.68 -5.58 -7.61
CA ALA A 74 19.00 -4.45 -8.49
C ALA A 74 17.90 -3.37 -8.45
N GLN A 75 16.63 -3.75 -8.42
CA GLN A 75 15.50 -2.83 -8.28
C GLN A 75 15.47 -2.16 -6.90
N LEU A 76 15.80 -2.88 -5.83
CA LEU A 76 15.96 -2.27 -4.50
C LEU A 76 17.09 -1.24 -4.48
N GLY A 77 18.19 -1.51 -5.18
CA GLY A 77 19.33 -0.61 -5.30
C GLY A 77 19.02 0.72 -6.01
N CYS A 78 17.89 0.82 -6.72
CA CYS A 78 17.45 2.07 -7.34
C CYS A 78 16.91 3.09 -6.32
N PHE A 79 16.47 2.63 -5.15
CA PHE A 79 15.86 3.50 -4.15
C PHE A 79 16.90 4.28 -3.35
N LEU A 80 16.56 5.52 -3.03
CA LEU A 80 17.39 6.45 -2.28
C LEU A 80 16.89 6.57 -0.83
N ASP A 81 17.84 6.76 0.11
CA ASP A 81 17.49 7.06 1.49
C ASP A 81 17.18 8.56 1.66
N PRO A 82 15.94 8.93 2.02
CA PRO A 82 15.57 10.32 2.27
C PRO A 82 16.26 10.94 3.50
N ASN A 83 16.93 10.14 4.34
CA ASN A 83 17.71 10.64 5.47
C ASN A 83 19.16 10.97 5.08
N ASP A 84 19.62 10.53 3.91
CA ASP A 84 20.97 10.81 3.44
C ASP A 84 21.13 12.33 3.16
N PRO A 85 22.11 13.00 3.78
CA PRO A 85 22.37 14.42 3.56
C PRO A 85 22.69 14.79 2.11
N GLU A 86 23.25 13.87 1.33
CA GLU A 86 23.54 14.11 -0.08
C GLU A 86 22.26 14.07 -0.92
N VAL A 87 21.38 13.13 -0.64
CA VAL A 87 20.06 13.03 -1.27
C VAL A 87 19.23 14.27 -0.93
N ARG A 88 19.24 14.74 0.31
CA ARG A 88 18.53 15.97 0.72
C ARG A 88 19.05 17.21 0.02
N ARG A 89 20.38 17.36 -0.08
CA ARG A 89 20.99 18.49 -0.81
C ARG A 89 20.65 18.45 -2.31
N ALA A 90 20.70 17.28 -2.93
CA ALA A 90 20.34 17.11 -4.33
C ALA A 90 18.85 17.43 -4.57
N ALA A 91 17.97 17.01 -3.68
CA ALA A 91 16.55 17.32 -3.73
C ALA A 91 16.28 18.82 -3.63
N GLU A 92 16.93 19.50 -2.69
CA GLU A 92 16.85 20.97 -2.55
C GLU A 92 17.33 21.70 -3.79
N GLN A 93 18.47 21.29 -4.38
CA GLN A 93 18.99 21.85 -5.61
C GLN A 93 18.04 21.67 -6.82
N GLN A 94 17.28 20.58 -6.82
CA GLN A 94 16.26 20.30 -7.85
C GLN A 94 14.91 20.98 -7.55
N GLY A 95 14.79 21.70 -6.44
CA GLY A 95 13.58 22.41 -6.07
C GLY A 95 12.48 21.50 -5.51
N ILE A 96 12.85 20.31 -5.01
CA ILE A 96 11.89 19.40 -4.34
C ILE A 96 11.55 20.00 -2.98
N PRO A 97 10.27 20.22 -2.66
CA PRO A 97 9.85 20.79 -1.38
C PRO A 97 10.25 19.92 -0.20
N ALA A 98 10.55 20.55 0.96
CA ALA A 98 10.99 19.86 2.16
C ALA A 98 9.92 18.90 2.73
N ASP A 99 8.64 19.23 2.59
CA ASP A 99 7.51 18.39 3.00
C ASP A 99 7.44 17.07 2.21
N TRP A 100 7.89 17.06 0.95
CA TRP A 100 8.03 15.83 0.16
C TRP A 100 9.13 14.92 0.72
N MET A 101 10.25 15.50 1.14
CA MET A 101 11.33 14.75 1.76
C MET A 101 10.90 14.16 3.11
N ASP A 102 10.17 14.93 3.91
CA ASP A 102 9.62 14.46 5.17
C ASP A 102 8.53 13.40 4.98
N ALA A 103 7.73 13.53 3.93
CA ALA A 103 6.77 12.49 3.53
C ALA A 103 7.47 11.20 3.07
N ALA A 104 8.61 11.29 2.39
CA ALA A 104 9.41 10.13 2.00
C ALA A 104 9.99 9.39 3.22
N VAL A 105 10.45 10.11 4.25
CA VAL A 105 10.91 9.52 5.52
C VAL A 105 9.77 8.76 6.22
N LYS A 106 8.59 9.35 6.28
CA LYS A 106 7.40 8.77 6.95
C LYS A 106 6.66 7.75 6.07
N SER A 107 7.08 7.54 4.83
CA SER A 107 6.38 6.72 3.84
C SER A 107 6.20 5.27 4.31
N PRO A 108 4.96 4.77 4.45
CA PRO A 108 4.73 3.38 4.79
C PRO A 108 5.25 2.44 3.68
N VAL A 109 5.20 2.88 2.44
CA VAL A 109 5.68 2.10 1.28
C VAL A 109 7.18 1.90 1.36
N ARG A 110 7.95 2.97 1.67
CA ARG A 110 9.40 2.85 1.89
C ARG A 110 9.70 1.88 3.03
N ARG A 111 9.01 2.00 4.16
CA ARG A 111 9.21 1.12 5.32
C ARG A 111 8.98 -0.35 4.95
N LEU A 112 7.91 -0.65 4.21
CA LEU A 112 7.59 -2.01 3.79
C LEU A 112 8.59 -2.58 2.77
N ILE A 113 9.15 -1.75 1.90
CA ILE A 113 10.10 -2.17 0.85
C ILE A 113 11.53 -2.23 1.39
N MET A 114 11.99 -1.17 2.04
CA MET A 114 13.40 -0.98 2.36
C MET A 114 13.75 -1.39 3.80
N ASP A 115 12.94 -0.96 4.78
CA ASP A 115 13.27 -1.16 6.19
C ASP A 115 12.91 -2.61 6.60
N TYR A 116 11.66 -3.03 6.38
CA TYR A 116 11.23 -4.38 6.74
C TYR A 116 11.50 -5.43 5.66
N LYS A 117 11.62 -5.02 4.40
CA LYS A 117 11.78 -5.91 3.23
C LYS A 117 10.70 -7.00 3.18
N VAL A 118 9.44 -6.60 3.37
CA VAL A 118 8.29 -7.52 3.31
C VAL A 118 7.37 -7.25 2.11
N ALA A 119 7.65 -6.22 1.33
CA ALA A 119 6.96 -5.93 0.09
C ALA A 119 7.86 -6.25 -1.11
N LEU A 120 7.32 -6.99 -2.07
CA LEU A 120 8.01 -7.49 -3.25
C LEU A 120 7.38 -6.93 -4.54
N PRO A 121 8.17 -6.71 -5.60
CA PRO A 121 7.66 -6.29 -6.89
C PRO A 121 6.91 -7.42 -7.59
N LEU A 122 6.12 -7.09 -8.61
CA LEU A 122 5.46 -8.09 -9.44
C LEU A 122 6.19 -8.20 -10.78
N HIS A 123 6.56 -9.42 -11.18
CA HIS A 123 7.22 -9.73 -12.45
C HIS A 123 8.45 -8.86 -12.72
N PRO A 124 9.49 -8.93 -11.88
CA PRO A 124 10.73 -8.17 -12.09
C PRO A 124 11.42 -8.48 -13.42
N GLU A 125 11.19 -9.68 -13.99
CA GLU A 125 11.69 -10.09 -15.31
C GLU A 125 11.16 -9.22 -16.46
N TYR A 126 10.12 -8.42 -16.25
CA TYR A 126 9.68 -7.42 -17.23
C TYR A 126 10.58 -6.18 -17.28
N ARG A 127 11.55 -6.09 -16.36
CA ARG A 127 12.59 -5.05 -16.34
C ARG A 127 12.06 -3.63 -16.35
N THR A 128 10.91 -3.42 -15.71
CA THR A 128 10.30 -2.10 -15.52
C THR A 128 10.47 -1.65 -14.09
N MET A 129 10.59 -0.33 -13.84
CA MET A 129 10.60 0.18 -12.47
C MET A 129 9.25 -0.12 -11.79
N PRO A 130 9.23 -0.91 -10.71
CA PRO A 130 7.98 -1.26 -10.05
C PRO A 130 7.46 -0.09 -9.22
N MET A 131 6.21 0.32 -9.49
CA MET A 131 5.50 1.36 -8.74
C MET A 131 4.45 0.78 -7.79
N VAL A 132 4.20 -0.51 -7.86
CA VAL A 132 3.27 -1.25 -6.99
C VAL A 132 4.00 -2.46 -6.43
N TRP A 133 3.96 -2.59 -5.12
CA TRP A 133 4.62 -3.64 -4.36
C TRP A 133 3.59 -4.46 -3.60
N TYR A 134 3.88 -5.72 -3.38
CA TYR A 134 2.94 -6.69 -2.83
C TYR A 134 3.56 -7.40 -1.63
N ILE A 135 2.76 -7.55 -0.58
CA ILE A 135 3.12 -8.41 0.55
C ILE A 135 2.56 -9.81 0.24
N PRO A 136 3.40 -10.84 0.17
CA PRO A 136 2.93 -12.19 -0.13
C PRO A 136 2.01 -12.72 0.96
N PRO A 137 0.98 -13.53 0.61
CA PRO A 137 0.06 -14.07 1.59
C PRO A 137 0.72 -15.17 2.41
N LEU A 138 0.72 -15.04 3.72
CA LEU A 138 1.05 -16.12 4.65
C LEU A 138 -0.27 -16.86 5.00
N SER A 139 -0.59 -17.90 4.25
CA SER A 139 -1.84 -18.68 4.39
C SER A 139 -1.54 -20.18 4.49
N PRO A 140 -1.11 -20.67 5.67
CA PRO A 140 -0.83 -22.08 5.87
C PRO A 140 -2.10 -22.93 5.88
N VAL A 141 -1.97 -24.21 5.51
CA VAL A 141 -3.04 -25.21 5.64
C VAL A 141 -2.92 -25.82 7.03
N VAL A 142 -3.80 -25.38 7.94
CA VAL A 142 -3.72 -25.73 9.37
C VAL A 142 -3.81 -27.24 9.63
N ASP A 143 -4.59 -27.97 8.85
CA ASP A 143 -4.73 -29.43 9.02
C ASP A 143 -3.42 -30.17 8.68
N VAL A 144 -2.68 -29.69 7.67
CA VAL A 144 -1.37 -30.27 7.32
C VAL A 144 -0.35 -30.02 8.42
N ILE A 145 -0.36 -28.87 9.08
CA ILE A 145 0.52 -28.58 10.22
C ILE A 145 0.26 -29.58 11.36
N LYS A 146 -1.00 -29.89 11.66
CA LYS A 146 -1.38 -30.87 12.68
C LYS A 146 -0.94 -32.29 12.32
N ASP A 147 -1.07 -32.66 11.04
CA ASP A 147 -0.69 -33.99 10.55
C ASP A 147 0.82 -34.22 10.58
N THR A 148 1.63 -33.15 10.50
CA THR A 148 3.10 -33.23 10.62
C THR A 148 3.59 -33.38 12.06
N GLY A 149 2.67 -33.37 13.03
CA GLY A 149 3.01 -33.49 14.47
C GLY A 149 3.63 -32.24 15.07
N HIS A 150 3.66 -31.15 14.30
CA HIS A 150 4.11 -29.85 14.78
C HIS A 150 2.92 -29.04 15.25
N ASP A 151 2.87 -28.73 16.55
CA ASP A 151 1.96 -27.70 17.01
C ASP A 151 2.40 -26.35 16.40
N ALA A 152 1.43 -25.55 15.96
CA ALA A 152 1.69 -24.20 15.47
C ALA A 152 2.33 -23.28 16.56
N GLU A 153 2.43 -23.80 17.78
CA GLU A 153 3.04 -23.18 18.95
C GLU A 153 4.42 -23.77 19.28
N ASP A 154 4.90 -24.77 18.52
CA ASP A 154 6.17 -25.42 18.77
C ASP A 154 7.31 -24.44 18.50
N GLN A 155 8.09 -24.18 19.55
CA GLN A 155 9.23 -23.25 19.52
C GLN A 155 10.33 -23.73 18.56
N ASP A 156 10.47 -25.04 18.39
CA ASP A 156 11.52 -25.63 17.56
C ASP A 156 11.21 -25.53 16.05
N ASN A 157 9.97 -25.19 15.68
CA ASN A 157 9.56 -25.07 14.28
C ASN A 157 8.70 -23.83 13.98
N LEU A 158 9.19 -22.66 14.38
CA LEU A 158 8.54 -21.36 14.12
C LEU A 158 8.12 -21.17 12.64
N PHE A 159 8.87 -21.74 11.72
CA PHE A 159 8.67 -21.56 10.28
C PHE A 159 7.96 -22.74 9.59
N ALA A 160 7.52 -23.76 10.31
CA ALA A 160 6.76 -24.89 9.74
C ALA A 160 5.53 -24.47 8.93
N ALA A 161 4.93 -23.34 9.28
CA ALA A 161 3.82 -22.76 8.54
C ALA A 161 4.16 -22.42 7.07
N ILE A 162 5.45 -22.19 6.75
CA ILE A 162 5.90 -21.87 5.40
C ILE A 162 5.90 -23.11 4.51
N ASP A 163 6.26 -24.26 5.05
CA ASP A 163 6.31 -25.53 4.31
C ASP A 163 4.89 -26.05 3.97
N THR A 164 3.89 -25.52 4.66
CA THR A 164 2.48 -25.92 4.53
C THR A 164 1.60 -24.85 3.88
N LEU A 165 2.20 -23.91 3.13
CA LEU A 165 1.43 -22.86 2.47
C LEU A 165 0.49 -23.41 1.41
N ARG A 166 -0.69 -22.83 1.33
CA ARG A 166 -1.68 -23.13 0.26
C ARG A 166 -1.15 -22.78 -1.14
N ILE A 167 -0.30 -21.76 -1.23
CA ILE A 167 0.37 -21.35 -2.45
C ILE A 167 1.86 -21.69 -2.29
N PRO A 168 2.43 -22.56 -3.14
CA PRO A 168 3.83 -22.94 -3.05
C PRO A 168 4.78 -21.75 -3.12
N VAL A 169 5.89 -21.81 -2.38
CA VAL A 169 6.89 -20.73 -2.33
C VAL A 169 7.51 -20.49 -3.72
N GLU A 170 7.74 -21.55 -4.48
CA GLU A 170 8.29 -21.47 -5.83
C GLU A 170 7.36 -20.69 -6.78
N TYR A 171 6.03 -20.86 -6.62
CA TYR A 171 5.06 -20.09 -7.38
C TYR A 171 5.12 -18.60 -7.02
N LEU A 172 5.22 -18.28 -5.73
CA LEU A 172 5.37 -16.90 -5.27
C LEU A 172 6.70 -16.31 -5.76
N ALA A 173 7.78 -17.08 -5.73
CA ALA A 173 9.07 -16.66 -6.26
C ALA A 173 9.01 -16.39 -7.77
N GLY A 174 8.29 -17.21 -8.53
CA GLY A 174 8.04 -16.96 -9.95
C GLY A 174 7.29 -15.66 -10.22
N LEU A 175 6.43 -15.23 -9.29
CA LEU A 175 5.69 -13.98 -9.44
C LEU A 175 6.48 -12.74 -9.01
N PHE A 176 7.25 -12.83 -7.92
CA PHE A 176 7.77 -11.68 -7.21
C PHE A 176 9.28 -11.48 -7.35
N THR A 177 10.03 -12.53 -7.64
CA THR A 177 11.50 -12.51 -7.61
C THR A 177 12.15 -13.25 -8.79
N ALA A 178 11.42 -13.39 -9.90
CA ALA A 178 11.89 -14.10 -11.09
C ALA A 178 12.41 -15.52 -10.79
N GLY A 179 11.83 -16.20 -9.80
CA GLY A 179 12.19 -17.57 -9.40
C GLY A 179 13.25 -17.67 -8.31
N ASP A 180 13.73 -16.58 -7.75
CA ASP A 180 14.55 -16.62 -6.55
C ASP A 180 13.67 -16.80 -5.31
N VAL A 181 13.82 -17.94 -4.63
CA VAL A 181 13.03 -18.26 -3.43
C VAL A 181 13.55 -17.58 -2.16
N GLY A 182 14.78 -17.07 -2.17
CA GLY A 182 15.42 -16.46 -1.01
C GLY A 182 14.60 -15.30 -0.42
N PRO A 183 14.38 -14.21 -1.16
CA PRO A 183 13.65 -13.04 -0.66
C PRO A 183 12.20 -13.34 -0.26
N VAL A 184 11.53 -14.28 -0.95
CA VAL A 184 10.17 -14.71 -0.59
C VAL A 184 10.17 -15.43 0.75
N ASN A 185 11.11 -16.36 0.95
CA ASN A 185 11.25 -17.07 2.22
C ASN A 185 11.56 -16.13 3.39
N GLU A 186 12.47 -15.17 3.20
CA GLU A 186 12.76 -14.16 4.21
C GLU A 186 11.52 -13.33 4.58
N THR A 187 10.77 -12.88 3.58
CA THR A 187 9.52 -12.17 3.79
C THR A 187 8.51 -13.00 4.58
N LEU A 188 8.30 -14.26 4.20
CA LEU A 188 7.37 -15.15 4.87
C LEU A 188 7.80 -15.47 6.31
N LYS A 189 9.11 -15.64 6.54
CA LYS A 189 9.67 -15.83 7.89
C LYS A 189 9.41 -14.61 8.77
N LYS A 190 9.64 -13.39 8.28
CA LYS A 190 9.34 -12.16 9.03
C LYS A 190 7.86 -12.05 9.37
N LEU A 191 6.96 -12.36 8.43
CA LEU A 191 5.53 -12.36 8.67
C LEU A 191 5.09 -13.43 9.69
N ALA A 192 5.69 -14.63 9.64
CA ALA A 192 5.43 -15.71 10.60
C ALA A 192 5.94 -15.33 12.00
N ALA A 193 7.16 -14.81 12.09
CA ALA A 193 7.76 -14.32 13.33
C ALA A 193 6.90 -13.22 13.98
N MET A 194 6.47 -12.23 13.19
CA MET A 194 5.59 -11.17 13.66
C MET A 194 4.28 -11.72 14.26
N ARG A 195 3.65 -12.67 13.60
CA ARG A 195 2.41 -13.27 14.11
C ARG A 195 2.63 -14.01 15.42
N SER A 196 3.72 -14.78 15.52
CA SER A 196 4.05 -15.56 16.72
C SER A 196 4.39 -14.62 17.89
N TYR A 197 5.28 -13.66 17.67
CA TYR A 197 5.70 -12.68 18.69
C TYR A 197 4.52 -11.88 19.24
N MET A 198 3.70 -11.33 18.35
CA MET A 198 2.53 -10.53 18.75
C MET A 198 1.42 -11.37 19.40
N ARG A 199 1.34 -12.66 19.05
CA ARG A 199 0.42 -13.58 19.73
C ARG A 199 0.79 -13.76 21.21
N ASP A 200 2.08 -13.89 21.53
CA ASP A 200 2.53 -13.99 22.92
C ASP A 200 2.14 -12.72 23.69
N ILE A 201 2.42 -11.54 23.15
CA ILE A 201 2.06 -10.25 23.76
C ILE A 201 0.53 -10.14 23.96
N ASN A 202 -0.26 -10.44 22.93
CA ASN A 202 -1.72 -10.32 22.98
C ASN A 202 -2.38 -11.30 23.95
N LEU A 203 -1.74 -12.43 24.24
CA LEU A 203 -2.19 -13.40 25.24
C LEU A 203 -1.67 -13.12 26.65
N GLY A 204 -0.91 -12.03 26.84
CA GLY A 204 -0.31 -11.67 28.12
C GLY A 204 0.81 -12.62 28.55
N ARG A 205 1.45 -13.31 27.62
CA ARG A 205 2.63 -14.13 27.85
C ARG A 205 3.87 -13.26 27.75
N ASP A 206 4.96 -13.66 28.38
CA ASP A 206 6.26 -13.00 28.15
C ASP A 206 6.69 -13.22 26.71
N PRO A 207 6.94 -12.16 25.93
CA PRO A 207 7.31 -12.30 24.53
C PRO A 207 8.72 -12.92 24.42
N ARG A 208 8.87 -13.84 23.49
CA ARG A 208 10.14 -14.53 23.23
C ARG A 208 11.06 -13.64 22.38
N ALA A 209 12.06 -13.04 22.99
CA ALA A 209 13.03 -12.15 22.32
C ALA A 209 13.82 -12.85 21.19
N GLU A 210 13.93 -14.17 21.24
CA GLU A 210 14.58 -14.99 20.19
C GLU A 210 13.84 -14.95 18.85
N ILE A 211 12.51 -14.68 18.83
CA ILE A 211 11.70 -14.67 17.61
C ILE A 211 12.09 -13.51 16.67
N PRO A 212 12.13 -12.25 17.10
CA PRO A 212 12.65 -11.17 16.26
C PRO A 212 14.09 -11.40 15.82
N ALA A 213 14.97 -11.83 16.74
CA ALA A 213 16.37 -12.10 16.44
C ALA A 213 16.55 -13.19 15.35
N ALA A 214 15.70 -14.21 15.31
CA ALA A 214 15.73 -15.27 14.30
C ALA A 214 15.49 -14.78 12.86
N VAL A 215 14.88 -13.60 12.69
CA VAL A 215 14.63 -12.96 11.39
C VAL A 215 15.44 -11.66 11.21
N GLY A 216 16.40 -11.40 12.09
CA GLY A 216 17.29 -10.25 12.02
C GLY A 216 16.58 -8.92 12.27
N MET A 217 15.55 -8.91 13.11
CA MET A 217 14.78 -7.71 13.50
C MET A 217 14.92 -7.47 15.00
N GLU A 218 14.85 -6.19 15.38
CA GLU A 218 14.69 -5.79 16.78
C GLU A 218 13.22 -5.90 17.23
N GLU A 219 13.00 -5.99 18.53
CA GLU A 219 11.64 -6.11 19.09
C GLU A 219 10.76 -4.90 18.75
N GLU A 220 11.33 -3.70 18.78
CA GLU A 220 10.65 -2.46 18.46
C GLU A 220 10.25 -2.41 16.97
N GLU A 221 11.15 -2.85 16.08
CA GLU A 221 10.86 -2.96 14.64
C GLU A 221 9.75 -3.96 14.36
N MET A 222 9.75 -5.10 15.07
CA MET A 222 8.71 -6.13 14.94
C MET A 222 7.33 -5.59 15.35
N TYR A 223 7.29 -4.87 16.48
CA TYR A 223 6.07 -4.24 16.96
C TYR A 223 5.58 -3.15 16.00
N ASP A 224 6.48 -2.34 15.47
CA ASP A 224 6.17 -1.28 14.50
C ASP A 224 5.67 -1.84 13.17
N MET A 225 6.27 -2.93 12.69
CA MET A 225 5.79 -3.66 11.51
C MET A 225 4.37 -4.20 11.74
N PHE A 226 4.10 -4.79 12.90
CA PHE A 226 2.76 -5.25 13.25
C PHE A 226 1.76 -4.08 13.30
N ARG A 227 2.13 -2.97 13.92
CA ARG A 227 1.28 -1.78 13.99
C ARG A 227 0.93 -1.28 12.60
N LEU A 228 1.90 -1.25 11.69
CA LEU A 228 1.70 -0.83 10.32
C LEU A 228 0.79 -1.80 9.54
N LEU A 229 0.97 -3.11 9.69
CA LEU A 229 0.26 -4.11 8.90
C LEU A 229 -1.14 -4.46 9.43
N ALA A 230 -1.32 -4.48 10.75
CA ALA A 230 -2.55 -4.97 11.38
C ALA A 230 -3.45 -3.86 11.93
N ILE A 231 -2.86 -2.75 12.42
CA ILE A 231 -3.59 -1.72 13.18
C ILE A 231 -3.58 -0.38 12.46
N ALA A 232 -2.74 -0.20 11.42
CA ALA A 232 -2.47 1.08 10.80
C ALA A 232 -3.73 1.94 10.60
N LYS A 233 -3.66 3.14 11.12
CA LYS A 233 -4.66 4.18 10.95
C LYS A 233 -4.55 4.77 9.54
N TYR A 234 -5.47 5.68 9.22
CA TYR A 234 -5.46 6.40 7.95
C TYR A 234 -4.12 7.12 7.69
N GLU A 235 -3.64 7.87 8.67
CA GLU A 235 -2.39 8.63 8.63
C GLU A 235 -1.12 7.77 8.48
N ASP A 236 -1.15 6.55 9.04
CA ASP A 236 -0.04 5.62 8.92
C ASP A 236 0.02 4.95 7.54
N ARG A 237 -1.14 4.79 6.87
CA ARG A 237 -1.24 4.13 5.57
C ARG A 237 -1.08 5.07 4.38
N TYR A 238 -1.41 6.34 4.56
CA TYR A 238 -1.42 7.32 3.49
C TYR A 238 -0.55 8.52 3.87
N VAL A 239 0.64 8.56 3.32
CA VAL A 239 1.58 9.67 3.48
C VAL A 239 1.80 10.30 2.11
N ILE A 240 1.00 11.32 1.83
CA ILE A 240 0.93 11.99 0.54
C ILE A 240 1.21 13.47 0.79
N PRO A 241 2.28 14.04 0.25
CA PRO A 241 2.57 15.46 0.40
C PRO A 241 1.57 16.30 -0.39
N THR A 242 1.35 17.51 0.08
CA THR A 242 0.33 18.43 -0.44
C THR A 242 0.98 19.67 -1.06
N ALA A 243 2.05 19.47 -1.86
CA ALA A 243 2.78 20.59 -2.47
C ALA A 243 1.91 21.52 -3.32
N HIS A 244 0.74 21.05 -3.75
CA HIS A 244 -0.26 21.85 -4.46
C HIS A 244 -1.48 22.24 -3.61
N ALA A 245 -1.45 21.99 -2.30
CA ALA A 245 -2.58 22.32 -1.41
C ALA A 245 -2.87 23.83 -1.36
N GLU A 246 -1.88 24.65 -1.60
CA GLU A 246 -2.05 26.11 -1.68
C GLU A 246 -2.87 26.54 -2.90
N SER A 247 -2.87 25.77 -3.98
CA SER A 247 -3.67 26.02 -5.17
C SER A 247 -5.04 25.36 -5.16
N ALA A 248 -5.27 24.44 -4.23
CA ALA A 248 -6.55 23.76 -4.05
C ALA A 248 -7.43 24.54 -3.07
N HIS A 249 -8.11 25.55 -3.56
CA HIS A 249 -8.84 26.53 -2.75
C HIS A 249 -10.02 25.98 -1.95
N SER A 250 -10.56 24.84 -2.32
CA SER A 250 -11.61 24.18 -1.54
C SER A 250 -11.73 22.69 -1.84
N LEU A 251 -12.23 21.93 -0.87
CA LEU A 251 -12.60 20.53 -1.06
C LEU A 251 -13.71 20.37 -2.13
N GLU A 252 -14.53 21.39 -2.32
CA GLU A 252 -15.56 21.43 -3.35
C GLU A 252 -14.97 21.56 -4.75
N GLU A 253 -13.95 22.38 -4.96
CA GLU A 253 -13.25 22.49 -6.24
C GLU A 253 -12.57 21.18 -6.60
N ILE A 254 -11.92 20.53 -5.62
CA ILE A 254 -11.29 19.23 -5.80
C ILE A 254 -12.33 18.16 -6.14
N ALA A 255 -13.45 18.14 -5.42
CA ALA A 255 -14.54 17.22 -5.68
C ALA A 255 -15.15 17.45 -7.07
N THR A 256 -15.29 18.71 -7.46
CA THR A 256 -15.79 19.12 -8.76
C THR A 256 -14.81 18.71 -9.86
N ASP A 257 -13.51 18.96 -9.70
CA ASP A 257 -12.51 18.58 -10.67
C ASP A 257 -12.37 17.06 -10.83
N CYS A 258 -12.39 16.29 -9.75
CA CYS A 258 -12.39 14.83 -9.85
C CYS A 258 -13.65 14.26 -10.51
N ALA A 259 -14.81 14.91 -10.30
CA ALA A 259 -16.09 14.47 -10.86
C ALA A 259 -16.35 15.04 -12.24
N VAL A 260 -15.86 16.24 -12.52
CA VAL A 260 -16.24 17.07 -13.65
C VAL A 260 -15.18 17.10 -14.75
N SER A 261 -13.88 17.12 -14.42
CA SER A 261 -12.84 17.25 -15.47
C SER A 261 -12.80 16.06 -16.42
N ALA A 262 -13.26 14.90 -15.99
CA ALA A 262 -13.40 13.75 -16.88
C ALA A 262 -14.64 13.82 -17.79
N TYR A 263 -15.62 14.68 -17.51
CA TYR A 263 -16.96 14.60 -18.10
C TYR A 263 -17.51 15.91 -18.65
N ASP A 264 -17.02 17.07 -18.22
CA ASP A 264 -17.68 18.35 -18.52
C ASP A 264 -17.07 19.15 -19.70
N HIS A 265 -15.99 18.66 -20.29
CA HIS A 265 -15.39 19.34 -21.46
C HIS A 265 -16.09 19.09 -22.80
N ALA A 266 -17.17 18.34 -22.77
CA ALA A 266 -17.79 17.95 -24.01
C ALA A 266 -19.22 18.40 -24.10
N GLY A 267 -19.79 19.37 -23.76
CA GLY A 267 -21.16 19.75 -24.16
C GLY A 267 -21.93 18.66 -24.96
N GLU A 268 -21.47 17.43 -24.95
CA GLU A 268 -21.94 16.26 -25.67
C GLU A 268 -22.22 15.14 -24.69
N GLU A 269 -23.26 14.37 -24.96
CA GLU A 269 -23.77 13.23 -24.19
C GLU A 269 -22.65 12.39 -23.55
N GLN A 270 -22.73 12.26 -22.23
CA GLN A 270 -21.70 11.61 -21.39
C GLN A 270 -21.48 10.16 -21.78
N PRO A 271 -20.25 9.78 -22.13
CA PRO A 271 -19.98 8.44 -22.68
C PRO A 271 -20.11 7.29 -21.67
N PHE A 272 -20.31 7.54 -20.39
CA PHE A 272 -20.22 6.50 -19.36
C PHE A 272 -21.49 6.22 -18.56
N GLY A 273 -22.61 6.85 -18.84
CA GLY A 273 -23.87 6.54 -18.14
C GLY A 273 -23.85 6.70 -16.60
N VAL A 274 -22.75 7.19 -16.05
CA VAL A 274 -22.68 7.63 -14.66
C VAL A 274 -23.02 9.11 -14.70
N GLY A 275 -24.32 9.38 -14.57
CA GLY A 275 -24.83 10.74 -14.65
C GLY A 275 -24.06 11.66 -13.69
N SER A 276 -23.61 12.78 -14.20
CA SER A 276 -23.25 13.98 -13.45
C SER A 276 -24.52 14.56 -12.81
N GLY A 277 -25.34 13.68 -12.24
CA GLY A 277 -26.53 14.07 -11.53
C GLY A 277 -26.22 14.53 -10.11
N PRO A 278 -27.15 15.25 -9.47
CA PRO A 278 -27.01 15.69 -8.08
C PRO A 278 -26.60 14.58 -7.09
N GLN A 279 -26.90 13.33 -7.41
CA GLN A 279 -26.58 12.18 -6.55
C GLN A 279 -25.08 11.84 -6.48
N VAL A 280 -24.33 12.04 -7.56
CA VAL A 280 -22.88 11.84 -7.56
C VAL A 280 -22.19 12.96 -6.79
N ARG A 281 -22.68 14.21 -6.95
CA ARG A 281 -22.22 15.35 -6.14
C ARG A 281 -22.45 15.11 -4.65
N ILE A 282 -23.65 14.68 -4.26
CA ILE A 282 -23.99 14.41 -2.86
C ILE A 282 -23.10 13.30 -2.29
N ALA A 283 -22.84 12.23 -3.04
CA ALA A 283 -21.98 11.14 -2.57
C ALA A 283 -20.51 11.57 -2.41
N VAL A 284 -20.00 12.41 -3.29
CA VAL A 284 -18.63 12.94 -3.20
C VAL A 284 -18.54 13.99 -2.09
N GLU A 285 -19.53 14.90 -1.97
CA GLU A 285 -19.64 15.86 -0.88
C GLU A 285 -19.75 15.16 0.48
N ASP A 286 -20.58 14.11 0.61
CA ASP A 286 -20.74 13.35 1.84
C ASP A 286 -19.43 12.60 2.20
N LEU A 287 -18.72 12.04 1.22
CA LEU A 287 -17.43 11.40 1.40
C LEU A 287 -16.38 12.42 1.85
N MET A 288 -16.34 13.59 1.24
CA MET A 288 -15.41 14.67 1.57
C MET A 288 -15.70 15.28 2.93
N VAL A 289 -16.97 15.50 3.27
CA VAL A 289 -17.40 15.99 4.60
C VAL A 289 -17.04 14.97 5.68
N ARG A 290 -17.20 13.66 5.42
CA ARG A 290 -16.77 12.62 6.36
C ARG A 290 -15.25 12.60 6.53
N THR A 291 -14.49 12.75 5.45
CA THR A 291 -13.02 12.81 5.51
C THR A 291 -12.54 14.06 6.24
N ALA A 292 -13.20 15.22 6.01
CA ALA A 292 -12.90 16.46 6.72
C ALA A 292 -13.24 16.37 8.23
N ARG A 293 -14.39 15.75 8.58
CA ARG A 293 -14.76 15.49 9.98
C ARG A 293 -13.78 14.54 10.66
N MET A 294 -13.32 13.49 9.97
CA MET A 294 -12.27 12.59 10.50
C MET A 294 -10.95 13.30 10.75
N LYS A 295 -10.60 14.35 9.98
CA LYS A 295 -9.43 15.19 10.22
C LYS A 295 -9.62 16.21 11.35
N GLY A 296 -10.86 16.69 11.57
CA GLY A 296 -11.20 17.70 12.60
C GLY A 296 -11.49 17.10 13.98
N ASP A 297 -11.99 15.89 14.03
CA ASP A 297 -12.45 15.22 15.26
C ASP A 297 -11.48 14.15 15.75
N GLN A 298 -10.20 14.44 15.77
CA GLN A 298 -9.20 13.51 16.35
C GLN A 298 -9.38 13.25 17.87
N HIS A 299 -10.39 13.84 18.51
CA HIS A 299 -10.66 13.72 19.94
C HIS A 299 -12.09 13.36 20.34
N ALA A 300 -12.95 12.99 19.39
CA ALA A 300 -14.23 12.43 19.76
C ALA A 300 -14.04 10.96 20.13
N ASP A 301 -14.25 10.65 21.39
CA ASP A 301 -14.12 9.35 22.04
C ASP A 301 -14.83 8.24 21.26
N TYR A 302 -14.12 7.57 20.35
CA TYR A 302 -14.58 6.33 19.76
C TYR A 302 -14.34 5.20 20.76
N VAL A 303 -15.38 4.82 21.49
CA VAL A 303 -15.41 3.60 22.30
C VAL A 303 -15.84 2.45 21.40
N PRO A 304 -14.98 1.45 21.09
CA PRO A 304 -15.39 0.29 20.32
C PRO A 304 -16.49 -0.47 21.06
N GLY A 305 -17.66 -0.57 20.46
CA GLY A 305 -18.76 -1.36 20.97
C GLY A 305 -20.04 -0.60 21.39
N GLN A 306 -20.07 0.71 21.34
CA GLN A 306 -21.32 1.45 21.49
C GLN A 306 -21.90 1.80 20.10
N LEU A 307 -22.94 1.09 19.72
CA LEU A 307 -23.82 1.52 18.65
C LEU A 307 -24.58 2.78 19.14
N PRO A 308 -24.70 3.84 18.34
CA PRO A 308 -25.56 4.96 18.69
C PRO A 308 -26.99 4.48 18.83
N ASP A 309 -27.63 4.82 19.94
CA ASP A 309 -29.02 4.54 20.19
C ASP A 309 -29.87 5.01 19.02
N ALA A 310 -30.62 4.09 18.43
CA ALA A 310 -31.60 4.40 17.41
C ALA A 310 -32.63 5.36 18.03
N ALA A 311 -32.64 6.60 17.59
CA ALA A 311 -33.68 7.56 17.95
C ALA A 311 -35.01 6.99 17.51
N GLY A 312 -35.86 6.66 18.46
CA GLY A 312 -37.23 6.22 18.26
C GLY A 312 -38.07 7.29 17.54
N PRO A 313 -39.11 6.90 16.85
CA PRO A 313 -39.94 7.85 16.10
C PRO A 313 -40.61 8.82 17.07
N SER A 314 -40.42 10.11 16.84
CA SER A 314 -41.14 11.17 17.55
C SER A 314 -42.58 11.11 17.13
N GLU A 315 -43.49 10.73 18.05
CA GLU A 315 -44.93 10.97 17.91
C GLU A 315 -45.16 12.46 17.80
N LYS A 316 -45.78 12.85 16.70
CA LYS A 316 -46.43 14.16 16.56
C LYS A 316 -47.85 13.99 16.96
N SER A 317 -48.25 14.63 18.06
CA SER A 317 -49.63 15.05 18.35
C SER A 317 -49.94 16.36 17.64
#